data_02c0048ceaa514ce0763799888e87f5f
#
_entry.id   02c0048ceaa514ce0763799888e87f5f
#
_cell.length_a   1.000
_cell.length_b   1.000
_cell.length_c   1.000
_cell.angle_alpha   90.00
_cell.angle_beta   90.00
_cell.angle_gamma   90.00
#
_symmetry.space_group_name_H-M   'P 1'
#
loop_
_entity.id
_entity.type
_entity.pdbx_description
1 polymer ?
#
loop_
_entity_poly.entity_id
_entity_poly.type
_entity_poly.pdbx_seq_one_letter_code
_entity_poly.pdbx_strand_id
1 'polypeptide(L)'
;MSSAKFDRNTITVTSDNNDTVCKASGSVLKFDGFLKIYNSQNKDDDESILPAMTKGLVNIESLIDEQHFTQPPPRYSEASLVKKLEELGIGRPSTYASIISTIANRGYAEILNKRFFPTDRGKLISAFLEKLFSRYVDYNFTAGLEDQLDEITSGKESWIKVLELFWKDFNNNVSEVKEKRTREVLDLLNDSLGELIFDKDNKGNIVRKCQLCSNGTLSLKNSFRGGAFIGCSNYPDCKFTRPLSKAKAAAQAQLAEPKFIGKHENGNDIYLKNGRFG
;
A
#
# COMPACT_ATOMS: atom_id res chain seq x y z
N MET A 1 -32.76 -20.85 -0.85
CA MET A 1 -32.61 -20.77 -2.32
C MET A 1 -31.85 -21.99 -2.81
N SER A 2 -32.19 -22.53 -3.99
CA SER A 2 -31.45 -23.62 -4.59
C SER A 2 -30.06 -23.19 -5.04
N SER A 3 -29.03 -24.01 -4.79
CA SER A 3 -27.67 -23.73 -5.24
C SER A 3 -27.54 -23.85 -6.76
N ALA A 4 -26.72 -22.98 -7.37
CA ALA A 4 -26.34 -23.12 -8.76
C ALA A 4 -25.46 -24.34 -8.96
N LYS A 5 -25.60 -25.03 -10.11
CA LYS A 5 -24.78 -26.20 -10.45
C LYS A 5 -23.95 -25.92 -11.68
N PHE A 6 -22.65 -26.21 -11.58
CA PHE A 6 -21.68 -26.05 -12.66
C PHE A 6 -21.03 -27.40 -12.96
N ASP A 7 -20.84 -27.69 -14.25
CA ASP A 7 -19.92 -28.74 -14.70
C ASP A 7 -18.57 -28.12 -14.96
N ARG A 8 -17.54 -28.58 -14.28
CA ARG A 8 -16.16 -28.14 -14.51
C ARG A 8 -15.44 -29.19 -15.35
N ASN A 9 -14.98 -28.78 -16.52
CA ASN A 9 -14.23 -29.60 -17.44
C ASN A 9 -12.78 -29.17 -17.48
N THR A 10 -11.86 -30.13 -17.50
CA THR A 10 -10.43 -29.89 -17.73
C THR A 10 -10.00 -30.73 -18.93
N ILE A 11 -9.52 -30.08 -19.97
CA ILE A 11 -8.99 -30.71 -21.17
C ILE A 11 -7.46 -30.69 -21.04
N THR A 12 -6.85 -31.86 -21.23
CA THR A 12 -5.39 -31.99 -21.27
C THR A 12 -4.99 -32.46 -22.65
N VAL A 13 -4.15 -31.69 -23.32
CA VAL A 13 -3.58 -32.01 -24.64
C VAL A 13 -2.11 -32.29 -24.46
N THR A 14 -1.64 -33.44 -24.92
CA THR A 14 -0.22 -33.85 -24.85
C THR A 14 0.31 -34.07 -26.26
N SER A 15 1.58 -33.76 -26.48
CA SER A 15 2.28 -34.12 -27.73
C SER A 15 2.55 -35.64 -27.77
N ASP A 16 2.77 -36.17 -28.95
CA ASP A 16 3.07 -37.62 -29.11
C ASP A 16 4.30 -38.06 -28.32
N ASN A 17 5.26 -37.19 -28.09
CA ASN A 17 6.46 -37.47 -27.30
C ASN A 17 6.30 -37.21 -25.80
N ASN A 18 5.12 -36.80 -25.33
CA ASN A 18 4.82 -36.38 -23.94
C ASN A 18 5.68 -35.24 -23.38
N ASP A 19 6.43 -34.53 -24.23
CA ASP A 19 7.32 -33.45 -23.78
C ASP A 19 6.56 -32.14 -23.48
N THR A 20 5.39 -31.97 -24.06
CA THR A 20 4.59 -30.76 -23.89
C THR A 20 3.17 -31.12 -23.46
N VAL A 21 2.71 -30.48 -22.38
CA VAL A 21 1.37 -30.67 -21.83
C VAL A 21 0.65 -29.32 -21.76
N CYS A 22 -0.42 -29.17 -22.55
CA CYS A 22 -1.30 -28.01 -22.46
C CYS A 22 -2.55 -28.38 -21.67
N LYS A 23 -2.98 -27.51 -20.77
CA LYS A 23 -4.20 -27.67 -19.98
C LYS A 23 -5.14 -26.50 -20.17
N ALA A 24 -6.40 -26.79 -20.46
CA ALA A 24 -7.47 -25.81 -20.46
C ALA A 24 -8.55 -26.25 -19.47
N SER A 25 -9.04 -25.33 -18.65
CA SER A 25 -10.16 -25.60 -17.74
C SER A 25 -11.25 -24.57 -17.92
N GLY A 26 -12.48 -25.00 -17.87
CA GLY A 26 -13.66 -24.14 -17.98
C GLY A 26 -14.83 -24.71 -17.22
N SER A 27 -15.83 -23.88 -16.93
CA SER A 27 -17.07 -24.33 -16.28
C SER A 27 -18.28 -23.95 -17.14
N VAL A 28 -19.28 -24.84 -17.14
CA VAL A 28 -20.57 -24.64 -17.82
C VAL A 28 -21.66 -24.61 -16.78
N LEU A 29 -22.47 -23.56 -16.75
CA LEU A 29 -23.63 -23.48 -15.87
C LEU A 29 -24.71 -24.46 -16.33
N LYS A 30 -25.04 -25.47 -15.50
CA LYS A 30 -26.08 -26.46 -15.76
C LYS A 30 -27.45 -26.09 -15.18
N PHE A 31 -27.41 -25.41 -14.03
CA PHE A 31 -28.60 -25.00 -13.33
C PHE A 31 -28.38 -23.68 -12.62
N ASP A 32 -29.15 -22.66 -12.95
CA ASP A 32 -28.97 -21.28 -12.49
C ASP A 32 -29.13 -21.12 -10.98
N GLY A 33 -30.03 -21.89 -10.36
CA GLY A 33 -30.32 -21.75 -8.93
C GLY A 33 -30.62 -20.31 -8.53
N PHE A 34 -29.93 -19.85 -7.49
CA PHE A 34 -30.04 -18.48 -7.00
C PHE A 34 -29.50 -17.41 -7.97
N LEU A 35 -28.60 -17.78 -8.89
CA LEU A 35 -28.04 -16.86 -9.88
C LEU A 35 -29.09 -16.31 -10.86
N LYS A 36 -30.22 -17.01 -11.01
CA LYS A 36 -31.34 -16.51 -11.83
C LYS A 36 -31.91 -15.16 -11.32
N ILE A 37 -31.81 -14.93 -10.02
CA ILE A 37 -32.32 -13.71 -9.37
C ILE A 37 -31.15 -12.72 -9.15
N TYR A 38 -30.03 -13.24 -8.66
CA TYR A 38 -28.79 -12.47 -8.44
C TYR A 38 -27.90 -12.58 -9.68
N ASN A 39 -28.34 -11.96 -10.76
CA ASN A 39 -27.54 -11.86 -11.98
C ASN A 39 -26.39 -10.89 -11.71
N SER A 40 -25.36 -11.35 -11.02
CA SER A 40 -24.08 -10.66 -10.95
C SER A 40 -23.44 -10.81 -12.33
N GLN A 41 -23.70 -9.85 -13.20
CA GLN A 41 -22.89 -9.63 -14.40
C GLN A 41 -21.48 -9.19 -13.95
N ASN A 42 -20.76 -10.09 -13.29
CA ASN A 42 -19.32 -10.00 -13.20
C ASN A 42 -18.77 -10.40 -14.56
N LYS A 43 -18.69 -9.39 -15.45
CA LYS A 43 -18.06 -9.51 -16.77
C LYS A 43 -16.55 -9.73 -16.69
N ASP A 44 -15.99 -9.88 -15.48
CA ASP A 44 -14.54 -10.01 -15.26
C ASP A 44 -14.07 -11.46 -15.03
N ASP A 45 -15.01 -12.42 -14.91
CA ASP A 45 -14.65 -13.82 -14.99
C ASP A 45 -14.79 -14.27 -16.46
N ASP A 46 -13.71 -14.15 -17.21
CA ASP A 46 -13.46 -14.93 -18.44
C ASP A 46 -13.39 -16.43 -18.07
N GLU A 47 -14.48 -16.96 -17.53
CA GLU A 47 -14.67 -18.41 -17.46
C GLU A 47 -14.81 -18.88 -18.89
N SER A 48 -13.69 -19.32 -19.47
CA SER A 48 -13.67 -19.87 -20.82
C SER A 48 -14.65 -21.04 -20.89
N ILE A 49 -15.72 -20.88 -21.70
CA ILE A 49 -16.66 -21.94 -22.00
C ILE A 49 -15.93 -22.94 -22.89
N LEU A 50 -15.57 -24.08 -22.34
CA LEU A 50 -14.95 -25.15 -23.12
C LEU A 50 -16.03 -25.90 -23.89
N PRO A 51 -15.80 -26.21 -25.18
CA PRO A 51 -16.69 -27.05 -25.94
C PRO A 51 -16.70 -28.47 -25.39
N ALA A 52 -17.78 -29.21 -25.63
CA ALA A 52 -17.85 -30.64 -25.31
C ALA A 52 -16.86 -31.37 -26.22
N MET A 53 -15.81 -31.93 -25.64
CA MET A 53 -14.78 -32.68 -26.37
C MET A 53 -14.75 -34.14 -25.94
N THR A 54 -14.50 -35.00 -26.91
CA THR A 54 -14.22 -36.43 -26.69
C THR A 54 -12.71 -36.67 -26.84
N LYS A 55 -12.21 -37.74 -26.23
CA LYS A 55 -10.80 -38.14 -26.41
C LYS A 55 -10.51 -38.45 -27.88
N GLY A 56 -9.44 -37.84 -28.41
CA GLY A 56 -9.04 -38.03 -29.81
C GLY A 56 -7.85 -37.14 -30.16
N LEU A 57 -7.44 -37.23 -31.41
CA LEU A 57 -6.40 -36.35 -31.98
C LEU A 57 -6.94 -34.94 -32.17
N VAL A 58 -6.13 -33.95 -31.86
CA VAL A 58 -6.44 -32.50 -32.02
C VAL A 58 -5.43 -31.90 -32.99
N ASN A 59 -5.94 -31.24 -34.02
CA ASN A 59 -5.10 -30.47 -34.94
C ASN A 59 -4.89 -29.05 -34.38
N ILE A 60 -3.64 -28.60 -34.34
CA ILE A 60 -3.31 -27.25 -33.94
C ILE A 60 -3.35 -26.37 -35.18
N GLU A 61 -4.24 -25.38 -35.21
CA GLU A 61 -4.33 -24.39 -36.31
C GLU A 61 -3.35 -23.25 -36.14
N SER A 62 -3.21 -22.75 -34.90
CA SER A 62 -2.26 -21.68 -34.56
C SER A 62 -1.79 -21.81 -33.13
N LEU A 63 -0.57 -21.38 -32.85
CA LEU A 63 -0.01 -21.24 -31.52
C LEU A 63 0.26 -19.77 -31.27
N ILE A 64 -0.36 -19.21 -30.27
CA ILE A 64 -0.15 -17.83 -29.81
C ILE A 64 0.47 -17.91 -28.44
N ASP A 65 1.68 -17.40 -28.30
CA ASP A 65 2.36 -17.31 -27.02
C ASP A 65 2.18 -15.90 -26.43
N GLU A 66 1.78 -15.83 -25.17
CA GLU A 66 1.64 -14.58 -24.43
C GLU A 66 2.38 -14.68 -23.09
N GLN A 67 3.17 -13.64 -22.80
CA GLN A 67 3.85 -13.55 -21.52
C GLN A 67 2.92 -12.89 -20.51
N HIS A 68 2.55 -13.63 -19.47
CA HIS A 68 1.77 -13.12 -18.35
C HIS A 68 2.62 -13.00 -17.09
N PHE A 69 2.39 -11.92 -16.32
CA PHE A 69 3.02 -11.71 -15.03
C PHE A 69 1.97 -11.77 -13.94
N THR A 70 2.31 -12.37 -12.81
CA THR A 70 1.44 -12.38 -11.64
C THR A 70 1.19 -10.95 -11.15
N GLN A 71 -0.06 -10.63 -10.90
CA GLN A 71 -0.44 -9.33 -10.34
C GLN A 71 -0.18 -9.32 -8.83
N PRO A 72 0.29 -8.21 -8.26
CA PRO A 72 0.40 -8.06 -6.81
C PRO A 72 -1.00 -8.10 -6.17
N PRO A 73 -1.11 -8.49 -4.88
CA PRO A 73 -2.38 -8.44 -4.18
C PRO A 73 -3.05 -7.06 -4.30
N PRO A 74 -4.36 -7.00 -4.54
CA PRO A 74 -5.06 -5.74 -4.67
C PRO A 74 -5.01 -4.97 -3.34
N ARG A 75 -4.99 -3.63 -3.42
CA ARG A 75 -5.09 -2.79 -2.23
C ARG A 75 -6.43 -2.99 -1.54
N TYR A 76 -6.46 -2.81 -0.23
CA TYR A 76 -7.67 -2.94 0.56
C TYR A 76 -8.74 -1.94 0.11
N SER A 77 -9.97 -2.44 -0.01
CA SER A 77 -11.20 -1.64 0.04
C SER A 77 -11.68 -1.54 1.47
N GLU A 78 -12.68 -0.69 1.76
CA GLU A 78 -13.27 -0.63 3.11
C GLU A 78 -13.75 -2.01 3.58
N ALA A 79 -14.50 -2.73 2.74
CA ALA A 79 -14.99 -4.06 3.07
C ALA A 79 -13.88 -5.08 3.31
N SER A 80 -12.85 -5.11 2.46
CA SER A 80 -11.75 -6.05 2.62
C SER A 80 -10.84 -5.70 3.81
N LEU A 81 -10.75 -4.40 4.18
CA LEU A 81 -10.04 -3.97 5.37
C LEU A 81 -10.80 -4.39 6.64
N VAL A 82 -12.12 -4.18 6.69
CA VAL A 82 -12.96 -4.64 7.82
C VAL A 82 -12.83 -6.15 7.98
N LYS A 83 -12.96 -6.91 6.90
CA LYS A 83 -12.77 -8.37 6.94
C LYS A 83 -11.39 -8.74 7.52
N LYS A 84 -10.34 -8.02 7.12
CA LYS A 84 -8.99 -8.29 7.63
C LYS A 84 -8.83 -7.94 9.11
N LEU A 85 -9.44 -6.85 9.57
CA LEU A 85 -9.46 -6.48 11.00
C LEU A 85 -10.20 -7.54 11.83
N GLU A 86 -11.34 -8.02 11.33
CA GLU A 86 -12.11 -9.11 11.95
C GLU A 86 -11.29 -10.41 12.03
N GLU A 87 -10.65 -10.82 10.95
CA GLU A 87 -9.76 -12.00 10.93
C GLU A 87 -8.62 -11.90 11.94
N LEU A 88 -8.14 -10.70 12.22
CA LEU A 88 -7.05 -10.44 13.16
C LEU A 88 -7.52 -10.18 14.60
N GLY A 89 -8.85 -10.14 14.85
CA GLY A 89 -9.41 -9.81 16.16
C GLY A 89 -9.21 -8.35 16.58
N ILE A 90 -8.92 -7.45 15.63
CA ILE A 90 -8.65 -6.03 15.89
C ILE A 90 -9.93 -5.22 15.69
N GLY A 91 -10.38 -4.53 16.72
CA GLY A 91 -11.64 -3.79 16.74
C GLY A 91 -12.85 -4.70 16.88
N ARG A 92 -14.03 -4.07 16.90
CA ARG A 92 -15.33 -4.75 17.02
C ARG A 92 -16.29 -4.09 16.00
N PRO A 93 -17.43 -4.69 15.67
CA PRO A 93 -18.39 -4.12 14.70
C PRO A 93 -18.73 -2.66 14.95
N SER A 94 -18.81 -2.25 16.21
CA SER A 94 -19.07 -0.86 16.61
C SER A 94 -17.94 0.12 16.34
N THR A 95 -16.69 -0.36 16.17
CA THR A 95 -15.50 0.49 16.03
C THR A 95 -14.93 0.54 14.60
N TYR A 96 -15.25 -0.41 13.72
CA TYR A 96 -14.68 -0.47 12.38
C TYR A 96 -14.90 0.83 11.57
N ALA A 97 -16.10 1.37 11.58
CA ALA A 97 -16.39 2.60 10.86
C ALA A 97 -15.58 3.80 11.39
N SER A 98 -15.41 3.90 12.71
CA SER A 98 -14.62 4.97 13.33
C SER A 98 -13.12 4.83 13.05
N ILE A 99 -12.59 3.61 12.99
CA ILE A 99 -11.19 3.33 12.61
C ILE A 99 -10.94 3.81 11.18
N ILE A 100 -11.79 3.41 10.24
CA ILE A 100 -11.68 3.78 8.82
C ILE A 100 -11.75 5.30 8.64
N SER A 101 -12.76 5.94 9.24
CA SER A 101 -12.93 7.39 9.15
C SER A 101 -11.75 8.15 9.78
N THR A 102 -11.18 7.64 10.87
CA THR A 102 -10.02 8.24 11.53
C THR A 102 -8.78 8.19 10.62
N ILE A 103 -8.53 7.06 9.97
CA ILE A 103 -7.39 6.91 9.04
C ILE A 103 -7.50 7.91 7.88
N ALA A 104 -8.68 8.07 7.30
CA ALA A 104 -8.94 9.01 6.22
C ALA A 104 -8.89 10.47 6.69
N ASN A 105 -9.59 10.82 7.77
CA ASN A 105 -9.69 12.18 8.29
C ASN A 105 -8.36 12.75 8.78
N ARG A 106 -7.50 11.90 9.34
CA ARG A 106 -6.14 12.29 9.75
C ARG A 106 -5.15 12.32 8.59
N GLY A 107 -5.60 11.97 7.39
CA GLY A 107 -4.78 11.96 6.18
C GLY A 107 -3.64 10.92 6.23
N TYR A 108 -3.85 9.79 6.90
CA TYR A 108 -2.89 8.68 6.91
C TYR A 108 -3.01 7.81 5.67
N ALA A 109 -4.22 7.72 5.11
CA ALA A 109 -4.50 7.13 3.82
C ALA A 109 -5.51 7.96 3.04
N GLU A 110 -5.43 7.91 1.72
CA GLU A 110 -6.42 8.46 0.78
C GLU A 110 -7.20 7.31 0.15
N ILE A 111 -8.48 7.55 -0.14
CA ILE A 111 -9.33 6.57 -0.82
C ILE A 111 -9.46 6.99 -2.29
N LEU A 112 -8.83 6.22 -3.18
CA LEU A 112 -8.92 6.41 -4.62
C LEU A 112 -9.53 5.16 -5.26
N ASN A 113 -10.54 5.33 -6.09
CA ASN A 113 -11.25 4.21 -6.74
C ASN A 113 -11.68 3.12 -5.74
N LYS A 114 -12.24 3.55 -4.58
CA LYS A 114 -12.68 2.67 -3.47
C LYS A 114 -11.55 1.82 -2.86
N ARG A 115 -10.27 2.20 -3.02
CA ARG A 115 -9.10 1.53 -2.46
C ARG A 115 -8.28 2.48 -1.61
N PHE A 116 -7.68 1.96 -0.53
CA PHE A 116 -6.81 2.72 0.36
C PHE A 116 -5.40 2.85 -0.20
N PHE A 117 -4.89 4.07 -0.20
CA PHE A 117 -3.50 4.39 -0.56
C PHE A 117 -2.83 5.12 0.61
N PRO A 118 -1.79 4.53 1.23
CA PRO A 118 -1.08 5.19 2.30
C PRO A 118 -0.44 6.49 1.81
N THR A 119 -0.65 7.57 2.54
CA THR A 119 0.02 8.86 2.28
C THR A 119 1.45 8.85 2.82
N ASP A 120 2.25 9.85 2.47
CA ASP A 120 3.59 10.02 3.04
C ASP A 120 3.54 10.18 4.56
N ARG A 121 2.50 10.88 5.07
CA ARG A 121 2.26 11.03 6.50
C ARG A 121 1.93 9.71 7.16
N GLY A 122 1.09 8.88 6.53
CA GLY A 122 0.76 7.54 7.02
C GLY A 122 1.99 6.65 7.12
N LYS A 123 2.80 6.60 6.05
CA LYS A 123 4.06 5.82 6.02
C LYS A 123 5.04 6.26 7.11
N LEU A 124 5.19 7.57 7.30
CA LEU A 124 6.08 8.12 8.31
C LEU A 124 5.63 7.74 9.73
N ILE A 125 4.33 7.87 10.00
CA ILE A 125 3.76 7.50 11.31
C ILE A 125 3.87 6.00 11.56
N SER A 126 3.57 5.16 10.57
CA SER A 126 3.73 3.71 10.70
C SER A 126 5.17 3.34 11.03
N ALA A 127 6.15 3.85 10.28
CA ALA A 127 7.56 3.59 10.55
C ALA A 127 8.01 4.09 11.94
N PHE A 128 7.52 5.26 12.37
CA PHE A 128 7.77 5.78 13.71
C PHE A 128 7.25 4.84 14.80
N LEU A 129 6.00 4.41 14.67
CA LEU A 129 5.36 3.54 15.65
C LEU A 129 5.99 2.14 15.66
N GLU A 130 6.30 1.56 14.50
CA GLU A 130 6.97 0.26 14.39
C GLU A 130 8.35 0.24 15.04
N LYS A 131 9.09 1.36 14.98
CA LYS A 131 10.44 1.46 15.56
C LYS A 131 10.48 1.80 17.04
N LEU A 132 9.56 2.64 17.51
CA LEU A 132 9.61 3.17 18.86
C LEU A 132 8.49 2.62 19.77
N PHE A 133 7.44 2.09 19.19
CA PHE A 133 6.26 1.56 19.87
C PHE A 133 5.84 0.20 19.31
N SER A 134 6.80 -0.64 18.90
CA SER A 134 6.57 -1.90 18.19
C SER A 134 5.53 -2.79 18.87
N ARG A 135 5.59 -2.93 20.19
CA ARG A 135 4.63 -3.72 20.96
C ARG A 135 3.19 -3.24 20.77
N TYR A 136 2.97 -1.91 20.73
CA TYR A 136 1.62 -1.32 20.69
C TYR A 136 1.00 -1.29 19.28
N VAL A 137 1.78 -1.56 18.24
CA VAL A 137 1.31 -1.71 16.87
C VAL A 137 1.30 -3.16 16.40
N ASP A 138 1.70 -4.09 17.28
CA ASP A 138 1.58 -5.53 17.04
C ASP A 138 0.11 -5.94 17.02
N TYR A 139 -0.25 -6.78 16.04
CA TYR A 139 -1.62 -7.21 15.85
C TYR A 139 -2.13 -8.06 17.04
N ASN A 140 -1.28 -8.95 17.56
CA ASN A 140 -1.64 -9.82 18.68
C ASN A 140 -1.82 -9.02 19.98
N PHE A 141 -1.01 -7.98 20.17
CA PHE A 141 -1.18 -7.09 21.33
C PHE A 141 -2.53 -6.38 21.29
N THR A 142 -2.91 -5.84 20.13
CA THR A 142 -4.18 -5.13 19.95
C THR A 142 -5.35 -6.09 20.10
N ALA A 143 -5.30 -7.28 19.47
CA ALA A 143 -6.32 -8.32 19.62
C ALA A 143 -6.46 -8.77 21.10
N GLY A 144 -5.33 -9.02 21.78
CA GLY A 144 -5.36 -9.41 23.19
C GLY A 144 -5.93 -8.33 24.11
N LEU A 145 -5.74 -7.05 23.80
CA LEU A 145 -6.35 -5.96 24.55
C LEU A 145 -7.88 -5.91 24.32
N GLU A 146 -8.33 -6.13 23.09
CA GLU A 146 -9.77 -6.24 22.78
C GLU A 146 -10.43 -7.42 23.54
N ASP A 147 -9.75 -8.56 23.62
CA ASP A 147 -10.23 -9.73 24.36
C ASP A 147 -10.31 -9.44 25.87
N GLN A 148 -9.32 -8.73 26.44
CA GLN A 148 -9.37 -8.28 27.84
C GLN A 148 -10.55 -7.32 28.09
N LEU A 149 -10.87 -6.43 27.14
CA LEU A 149 -12.03 -5.56 27.25
C LEU A 149 -13.35 -6.36 27.24
N ASP A 150 -13.42 -7.44 26.46
CA ASP A 150 -14.57 -8.34 26.46
C ASP A 150 -14.68 -9.11 27.80
N GLU A 151 -13.57 -9.50 28.42
CA GLU A 151 -13.55 -10.12 29.75
C GLU A 151 -14.00 -9.14 30.85
N ILE A 152 -13.64 -7.86 30.76
CA ILE A 152 -14.13 -6.81 31.65
C ILE A 152 -15.65 -6.67 31.52
N THR A 153 -16.18 -6.62 30.30
CA THR A 153 -17.64 -6.48 30.06
C THR A 153 -18.42 -7.70 30.56
N SER A 154 -17.81 -8.88 30.56
CA SER A 154 -18.39 -10.10 31.12
C SER A 154 -18.22 -10.24 32.65
N GLY A 155 -17.57 -9.27 33.28
CA GLY A 155 -17.35 -9.26 34.74
C GLY A 155 -16.27 -10.22 35.24
N LYS A 156 -15.44 -10.79 34.35
CA LYS A 156 -14.36 -11.72 34.72
C LYS A 156 -13.08 -11.02 35.16
N GLU A 157 -12.84 -9.81 34.63
CA GLU A 157 -11.64 -9.01 34.96
C GLU A 157 -12.00 -7.60 35.45
N SER A 158 -11.09 -7.01 36.24
CA SER A 158 -11.21 -5.64 36.73
C SER A 158 -10.58 -4.67 35.70
N TRP A 159 -11.37 -3.71 35.22
CA TRP A 159 -10.89 -2.68 34.32
C TRP A 159 -9.74 -1.84 34.89
N ILE A 160 -9.74 -1.57 36.19
CA ILE A 160 -8.68 -0.83 36.88
C ILE A 160 -7.35 -1.56 36.73
N LYS A 161 -7.34 -2.87 37.04
CA LYS A 161 -6.14 -3.71 36.96
C LYS A 161 -5.57 -3.78 35.53
N VAL A 162 -6.44 -3.95 34.54
CA VAL A 162 -6.02 -3.98 33.13
C VAL A 162 -5.40 -2.65 32.72
N LEU A 163 -6.03 -1.51 33.06
CA LEU A 163 -5.52 -0.20 32.78
C LEU A 163 -4.21 0.14 33.50
N GLU A 164 -4.06 -0.26 34.75
CA GLU A 164 -2.82 -0.07 35.54
C GLU A 164 -1.63 -0.79 34.88
N LEU A 165 -1.82 -2.04 34.47
CA LEU A 165 -0.78 -2.82 33.80
C LEU A 165 -0.41 -2.19 32.46
N PHE A 166 -1.42 -1.86 31.65
CA PHE A 166 -1.19 -1.18 30.37
C PHE A 166 -0.44 0.15 30.55
N TRP A 167 -0.92 0.99 31.48
CA TRP A 167 -0.37 2.33 31.70
C TRP A 167 1.08 2.29 32.17
N LYS A 168 1.42 1.37 33.07
CA LYS A 168 2.78 1.23 33.59
C LYS A 168 3.79 1.00 32.46
N ASP A 169 3.52 0.03 31.60
CA ASP A 169 4.40 -0.32 30.49
C ASP A 169 4.43 0.79 29.44
N PHE A 170 3.27 1.34 29.11
CA PHE A 170 3.15 2.43 28.14
C PHE A 170 3.89 3.69 28.58
N ASN A 171 3.74 4.09 29.84
CA ASN A 171 4.39 5.28 30.37
C ASN A 171 5.91 5.13 30.41
N ASN A 172 6.43 3.95 30.72
CA ASN A 172 7.87 3.66 30.66
C ASN A 172 8.39 3.82 29.22
N ASN A 173 7.72 3.22 28.26
CA ASN A 173 8.11 3.34 26.84
C ASN A 173 8.05 4.79 26.35
N VAL A 174 7.01 5.55 26.71
CA VAL A 174 6.91 6.98 26.38
C VAL A 174 8.07 7.76 26.99
N SER A 175 8.48 7.47 28.21
CA SER A 175 9.61 8.14 28.87
C SER A 175 10.93 7.85 28.17
N GLU A 176 11.19 6.61 27.78
CA GLU A 176 12.36 6.22 27.00
C GLU A 176 12.41 6.92 25.62
N VAL A 177 11.26 7.03 24.94
CA VAL A 177 11.17 7.72 23.66
C VAL A 177 11.37 9.23 23.79
N LYS A 178 10.89 9.84 24.89
CA LYS A 178 11.10 11.28 25.17
C LYS A 178 12.56 11.65 25.40
N GLU A 179 13.37 10.75 25.90
CA GLU A 179 14.80 10.95 26.12
C GLU A 179 15.60 10.97 24.80
N LYS A 180 15.07 10.35 23.73
CA LYS A 180 15.72 10.31 22.42
C LYS A 180 15.75 11.71 21.78
N ARG A 181 16.90 12.09 21.23
CA ARG A 181 17.03 13.33 20.47
C ARG A 181 16.28 13.22 19.15
N THR A 182 15.68 14.30 18.69
CA THR A 182 14.98 14.35 17.39
C THR A 182 15.84 13.83 16.23
N ARG A 183 17.16 14.06 16.27
CA ARG A 183 18.08 13.57 15.25
C ARG A 183 18.18 12.04 15.21
N GLU A 184 18.26 11.41 16.37
CA GLU A 184 18.31 9.95 16.49
C GLU A 184 17.03 9.30 15.94
N VAL A 185 15.88 9.90 16.25
CA VAL A 185 14.60 9.46 15.70
C VAL A 185 14.55 9.60 14.17
N LEU A 186 15.04 10.73 13.64
CA LEU A 186 15.10 10.93 12.19
C LEU A 186 16.07 9.96 11.50
N ASP A 187 17.18 9.61 12.12
CA ASP A 187 18.13 8.63 11.59
C ASP A 187 17.51 7.23 11.56
N LEU A 188 16.82 6.81 12.61
CA LEU A 188 16.05 5.56 12.64
C LEU A 188 14.98 5.50 11.53
N LEU A 189 14.28 6.61 11.30
CA LEU A 189 13.27 6.71 10.25
C LEU A 189 13.90 6.72 8.84
N ASN A 190 15.06 7.33 8.67
CA ASN A 190 15.83 7.28 7.42
C ASN A 190 16.15 5.85 7.01
N ASP A 191 16.52 5.01 7.97
CA ASP A 191 16.86 3.63 7.70
C ASP A 191 15.62 2.78 7.40
N SER A 192 14.53 2.98 8.13
CA SER A 192 13.27 2.27 7.93
C SER A 192 12.58 2.60 6.60
N LEU A 193 12.58 3.88 6.24
CA LEU A 193 11.91 4.37 5.04
C LEU A 193 12.84 4.48 3.83
N GLY A 194 14.13 4.16 4.00
CA GLY A 194 15.15 4.37 2.98
C GLY A 194 14.78 3.80 1.61
N GLU A 195 14.27 2.58 1.57
CA GLU A 195 13.84 1.94 0.32
C GLU A 195 12.63 2.60 -0.36
N LEU A 196 11.76 3.23 0.43
CA LEU A 196 10.56 3.91 -0.07
C LEU A 196 10.83 5.32 -0.57
N ILE A 197 11.79 6.02 0.07
CA ILE A 197 12.04 7.45 -0.17
C ILE A 197 13.25 7.74 -1.05
N PHE A 198 14.25 6.86 -1.10
CA PHE A 198 15.43 7.03 -1.95
C PHE A 198 15.42 6.09 -3.15
N ASP A 199 16.17 6.45 -4.18
CA ASP A 199 16.35 5.62 -5.36
C ASP A 199 17.35 4.50 -5.09
N LYS A 200 17.24 3.41 -5.84
CA LYS A 200 18.19 2.31 -5.81
C LYS A 200 19.08 2.37 -7.06
N ASP A 201 20.36 2.05 -6.89
CA ASP A 201 21.27 1.85 -8.01
C ASP A 201 20.99 0.52 -8.74
N ASN A 202 21.68 0.28 -9.83
CA ASN A 202 21.55 -0.97 -10.61
C ASN A 202 21.92 -2.24 -9.81
N LYS A 203 22.56 -2.08 -8.64
CA LYS A 203 22.91 -3.16 -7.72
C LYS A 203 21.94 -3.29 -6.54
N GLY A 204 20.90 -2.47 -6.50
CA GLY A 204 19.87 -2.47 -5.45
C GLY A 204 20.24 -1.65 -4.20
N ASN A 205 21.39 -0.95 -4.18
CA ASN A 205 21.77 -0.11 -3.04
C ASN A 205 21.04 1.22 -3.05
N ILE A 206 20.74 1.74 -1.86
CA ILE A 206 20.05 3.03 -1.69
C ILE A 206 20.99 4.18 -2.03
N VAL A 207 20.58 5.02 -2.99
CA VAL A 207 21.35 6.19 -3.42
C VAL A 207 20.88 7.42 -2.65
N ARG A 208 21.73 7.92 -1.78
CA ARG A 208 21.48 9.15 -0.97
C ARG A 208 22.32 10.35 -1.44
N LYS A 209 22.98 10.28 -2.59
CA LYS A 209 23.82 11.36 -3.10
C LYS A 209 22.95 12.56 -3.52
N CYS A 210 23.35 13.76 -3.10
CA CYS A 210 22.65 14.98 -3.51
C CYS A 210 22.88 15.25 -5.00
N GLN A 211 21.81 15.52 -5.73
CA GLN A 211 21.86 15.80 -7.16
C GLN A 211 22.40 17.22 -7.48
N LEU A 212 22.27 18.15 -6.52
CA LEU A 212 22.67 19.55 -6.72
C LEU A 212 24.16 19.80 -6.43
N CYS A 213 24.67 19.34 -5.26
CA CYS A 213 26.07 19.60 -4.87
C CYS A 213 26.98 18.38 -5.02
N SER A 214 26.46 17.20 -5.34
CA SER A 214 27.17 15.93 -5.54
C SER A 214 27.99 15.42 -4.33
N ASN A 215 28.30 16.26 -3.36
CA ASN A 215 29.10 15.94 -2.16
C ASN A 215 28.24 15.70 -0.91
N GLY A 216 26.99 16.19 -0.89
CA GLY A 216 26.09 16.04 0.24
C GLY A 216 25.29 14.75 0.20
N THR A 217 24.83 14.31 1.37
CA THR A 217 23.97 13.15 1.56
C THR A 217 22.54 13.59 1.82
N LEU A 218 21.58 12.98 1.14
CA LEU A 218 20.16 13.23 1.34
C LEU A 218 19.65 12.48 2.57
N SER A 219 18.91 13.18 3.42
CA SER A 219 18.30 12.61 4.62
C SER A 219 16.95 13.22 4.93
N LEU A 220 16.16 12.49 5.71
CA LEU A 220 14.90 12.97 6.26
C LEU A 220 15.18 14.16 7.20
N LYS A 221 14.43 15.23 7.01
CA LYS A 221 14.49 16.44 7.84
C LYS A 221 13.08 16.78 8.30
N ASN A 222 13.00 17.45 9.45
CA ASN A 222 11.75 17.99 9.96
C ASN A 222 11.66 19.49 9.64
N SER A 223 10.49 19.92 9.16
CA SER A 223 10.18 21.32 8.93
C SER A 223 9.69 21.98 10.22
N PHE A 224 10.06 23.23 10.44
CA PHE A 224 9.57 24.04 11.56
C PHE A 224 8.04 24.20 11.57
N ARG A 225 7.40 24.15 10.38
CA ARG A 225 5.94 24.24 10.23
C ARG A 225 5.20 22.90 10.39
N GLY A 226 5.90 21.86 10.85
CA GLY A 226 5.34 20.51 11.03
C GLY A 226 5.20 19.78 9.69
N GLY A 227 6.15 18.93 9.38
CA GLY A 227 6.16 18.10 8.17
C GLY A 227 7.54 17.56 7.91
N ALA A 228 7.63 16.44 7.23
CA ALA A 228 8.90 15.83 6.88
C ALA A 228 9.21 16.08 5.40
N PHE A 229 10.49 16.32 5.10
CA PHE A 229 11.01 16.50 3.75
C PHE A 229 12.41 15.89 3.65
N ILE A 230 12.86 15.67 2.44
CA ILE A 230 14.24 15.21 2.19
C ILE A 230 15.11 16.44 1.91
N GLY A 231 16.20 16.59 2.65
CA GLY A 231 17.15 17.69 2.51
C GLY A 231 18.58 17.22 2.43
N CYS A 232 19.44 18.09 1.89
CA CYS A 232 20.88 17.84 1.79
C CYS A 232 21.59 18.07 3.14
N SER A 233 22.64 17.28 3.42
CA SER A 233 23.48 17.43 4.60
C SER A 233 24.31 18.73 4.58
N ASN A 234 24.61 19.27 3.39
CA ASN A 234 25.44 20.47 3.22
C ASN A 234 24.64 21.77 3.33
N TYR A 235 23.50 21.76 3.99
CA TYR A 235 22.81 23.00 4.32
C TYR A 235 23.64 23.82 5.34
N PRO A 236 23.81 25.14 5.19
CA PRO A 236 23.11 26.08 4.29
C PRO A 236 23.70 26.26 2.88
N ASP A 237 24.88 25.71 2.58
CA ASP A 237 25.54 25.90 1.28
C ASP A 237 24.77 25.25 0.14
N CYS A 238 24.21 24.08 0.39
CA CYS A 238 23.30 23.42 -0.53
C CYS A 238 21.87 23.42 0.01
N LYS A 239 20.98 24.12 -0.71
CA LYS A 239 19.56 24.29 -0.34
C LYS A 239 18.64 23.24 -1.01
N PHE A 240 19.18 22.12 -1.46
CA PHE A 240 18.37 21.08 -2.09
C PHE A 240 17.36 20.50 -1.12
N THR A 241 16.09 20.52 -1.49
CA THR A 241 14.99 19.89 -0.76
C THR A 241 13.99 19.25 -1.72
N ARG A 242 13.35 18.16 -1.30
CA ARG A 242 12.24 17.56 -2.03
C ARG A 242 11.22 16.91 -1.09
N PRO A 243 9.97 16.68 -1.54
CA PRO A 243 8.98 15.90 -0.80
C PRO A 243 9.44 14.44 -0.55
N LEU A 244 8.84 13.76 0.44
CA LEU A 244 9.09 12.35 0.71
C LEU A 244 8.70 11.48 -0.49
N SER A 245 7.52 11.70 -1.06
CA SER A 245 7.00 10.92 -2.18
C SER A 245 7.78 11.24 -3.45
N LYS A 246 8.29 10.20 -4.09
CA LYS A 246 8.93 10.29 -5.41
C LYS A 246 7.97 10.83 -6.47
N ALA A 247 6.69 10.41 -6.43
CA ALA A 247 5.68 10.90 -7.34
C ALA A 247 5.41 12.40 -7.17
N LYS A 248 5.29 12.89 -5.92
CA LYS A 248 5.16 14.32 -5.64
C LYS A 248 6.42 15.09 -6.01
N ALA A 249 7.60 14.51 -5.79
CA ALA A 249 8.87 15.11 -6.20
C ALA A 249 8.96 15.25 -7.73
N ALA A 250 8.59 14.22 -8.48
CA ALA A 250 8.58 14.26 -9.94
C ALA A 250 7.55 15.27 -10.48
N ALA A 251 6.34 15.31 -9.92
CA ALA A 251 5.33 16.30 -10.28
C ALA A 251 5.79 17.73 -9.99
N GLN A 252 6.45 17.95 -8.86
CA GLN A 252 6.99 19.26 -8.50
C GLN A 252 8.16 19.67 -9.43
N ALA A 253 9.00 18.73 -9.85
CA ALA A 253 10.06 18.98 -10.82
C ALA A 253 9.48 19.37 -12.19
N GLN A 254 8.45 18.67 -12.67
CA GLN A 254 7.76 19.00 -13.93
C GLN A 254 7.09 20.38 -13.89
N LEU A 255 6.50 20.75 -12.74
CA LEU A 255 5.90 22.08 -12.56
C LEU A 255 6.96 23.21 -12.45
N ALA A 256 8.18 22.87 -12.05
CA ALA A 256 9.28 23.84 -11.97
C ALA A 256 9.97 24.07 -13.31
N GLU A 257 9.79 23.20 -14.30
CA GLU A 257 10.33 23.40 -15.65
C GLU A 257 9.60 24.55 -16.35
N PRO A 258 10.35 25.51 -16.91
CA PRO A 258 9.75 26.61 -17.64
C PRO A 258 9.03 26.06 -18.89
N LYS A 259 7.73 26.29 -19.01
CA LYS A 259 6.96 25.90 -20.20
C LYS A 259 7.19 26.91 -21.32
N PHE A 260 7.72 26.46 -22.44
CA PHE A 260 7.83 27.33 -23.63
C PHE A 260 6.43 27.74 -24.10
N ILE A 261 6.22 29.07 -24.29
CA ILE A 261 4.92 29.62 -24.71
C ILE A 261 5.00 30.12 -26.15
N GLY A 262 6.14 30.64 -26.60
CA GLY A 262 6.30 31.18 -27.93
C GLY A 262 7.58 32.02 -28.04
N LYS A 263 7.69 32.75 -29.14
CA LYS A 263 8.79 33.69 -29.37
C LYS A 263 8.29 35.13 -29.29
N HIS A 264 9.10 35.99 -28.69
CA HIS A 264 8.90 37.43 -28.70
C HIS A 264 9.25 38.00 -30.11
N GLU A 265 8.74 39.18 -30.44
CA GLU A 265 9.00 39.84 -31.72
C GLU A 265 10.49 40.03 -32.04
N ASN A 266 11.35 40.10 -31.03
CA ASN A 266 12.81 40.20 -31.15
C ASN A 266 13.50 38.82 -31.33
N GLY A 267 12.75 37.73 -31.50
CA GLY A 267 13.27 36.37 -31.69
C GLY A 267 13.63 35.59 -30.45
N ASN A 268 13.51 36.20 -29.26
CA ASN A 268 13.80 35.53 -27.97
C ASN A 268 12.67 34.59 -27.58
N ASP A 269 13.03 33.44 -26.97
CA ASP A 269 12.06 32.45 -26.48
C ASP A 269 11.40 32.95 -25.19
N ILE A 270 10.05 32.82 -25.14
CA ILE A 270 9.24 33.19 -23.98
C ILE A 270 8.85 31.91 -23.24
N TYR A 271 9.13 31.88 -21.94
CA TYR A 271 8.81 30.77 -21.06
C TYR A 271 7.87 31.20 -19.93
N LEU A 272 6.85 30.38 -19.68
CA LEU A 272 6.02 30.47 -18.47
C LEU A 272 6.74 29.79 -17.32
N LYS A 273 6.99 30.52 -16.25
CA LYS A 273 7.59 29.98 -15.04
C LYS A 273 6.65 30.24 -13.87
N ASN A 274 6.35 29.18 -13.09
CA ASN A 274 5.57 29.33 -11.87
C ASN A 274 6.35 30.21 -10.86
N GLY A 275 5.77 31.33 -10.47
CA GLY A 275 6.32 32.23 -9.48
C GLY A 275 6.01 31.76 -8.04
N ARG A 276 6.53 32.55 -7.06
CA ARG A 276 6.36 32.25 -5.62
C ARG A 276 4.90 32.43 -5.14
N PHE A 277 4.04 33.04 -5.95
CA PHE A 277 2.66 33.42 -5.62
C PHE A 277 1.62 32.95 -6.67
N GLY A 278 1.92 31.99 -7.51
CA GLY A 278 1.05 31.46 -8.56
C GLY A 278 1.68 31.40 -9.92
#